data_046b817d300ee357e78b119392eb119d
#
_entry.id   046b817d300ee357e78b119392eb119d
#
_cell.length_a   1.000
_cell.length_b   1.000
_cell.length_c   1.000
_cell.angle_alpha   90.00
_cell.angle_beta   90.00
_cell.angle_gamma   90.00
#
_symmetry.space_group_name_H-M   'P 1'
#
loop_
_entity.id
_entity.type
_entity.pdbx_description
1 polymer ?
#
loop_
_entity_poly.entity_id
_entity_poly.type
_entity_poly.pdbx_seq_one_letter_code
_entity_poly.pdbx_strand_id
1 'polypeptide(L)'
;MARIVQKFGGTSVADLNRIRNVAQRVKTEVDAGHEVAVVVSAMSGTTNQLVSWASEIGPLHDAREYDTIVATGEQVAVGLLAIALQNIGIDARSWLGWQIPIRSDN
;
A
#
# COMPACT_ATOMS: atom_id res chain seq x y z
N MET A 1 -11.26 -14.58 -17.12
CA MET A 1 -10.93 -13.75 -15.93
C MET A 1 -9.78 -14.39 -15.17
N ALA A 2 -8.81 -13.63 -14.83
CA ALA A 2 -7.68 -14.09 -14.02
C ALA A 2 -7.65 -13.37 -12.69
N ARG A 3 -6.91 -13.93 -11.74
CA ARG A 3 -6.58 -13.28 -10.48
C ARG A 3 -5.16 -12.78 -10.58
N ILE A 4 -4.98 -11.51 -10.36
CA ILE A 4 -3.70 -10.84 -10.56
C ILE A 4 -3.26 -10.20 -9.25
N VAL A 5 -2.00 -10.37 -8.89
CA VAL A 5 -1.39 -9.65 -7.78
C VAL A 5 -0.38 -8.68 -8.38
N GLN A 6 -0.59 -7.39 -8.10
CA GLN A 6 0.33 -6.35 -8.53
C GLN A 6 1.05 -5.78 -7.30
N LYS A 7 2.37 -5.66 -7.41
CA LYS A 7 3.20 -5.12 -6.33
C LYS A 7 3.88 -3.87 -6.81
N PHE A 8 3.81 -2.82 -6.00
CA PHE A 8 4.42 -1.53 -6.30
C PHE A 8 5.32 -1.12 -5.15
N GLY A 9 6.58 -0.82 -5.48
CA GLY A 9 7.55 -0.38 -4.49
C GLY A 9 7.39 1.09 -4.12
N GLY A 10 8.18 1.54 -3.15
CA GLY A 10 8.08 2.89 -2.61
C GLY A 10 8.28 4.01 -3.63
N THR A 11 9.13 3.79 -4.65
CA THR A 11 9.33 4.79 -5.70
C THR A 11 8.11 4.92 -6.61
N SER A 12 7.37 3.83 -6.82
CA SER A 12 6.15 3.87 -7.64
C SER A 12 5.00 4.57 -6.94
N VAL A 13 5.07 4.74 -5.63
CA VAL A 13 4.05 5.42 -4.83
C VAL A 13 4.65 6.59 -4.05
N ALA A 14 5.74 7.17 -4.55
CA ALA A 14 6.49 8.17 -3.81
C ALA A 14 5.73 9.50 -3.61
N ASP A 15 4.78 9.80 -4.47
CA ASP A 15 3.97 11.01 -4.37
C ASP A 15 2.56 10.76 -4.90
N LEU A 16 1.69 11.76 -4.77
CA LEU A 16 0.29 11.60 -5.15
C LEU A 16 0.11 11.34 -6.64
N ASN A 17 0.92 11.96 -7.49
CA ASN A 17 0.82 11.72 -8.93
C ASN A 17 1.18 10.29 -9.29
N ARG A 18 2.20 9.74 -8.63
CA ARG A 18 2.58 8.35 -8.86
C ARG A 18 1.53 7.38 -8.34
N ILE A 19 0.89 7.70 -7.21
CA ILE A 19 -0.23 6.91 -6.71
C ILE A 19 -1.37 6.91 -7.71
N ARG A 20 -1.68 8.06 -8.31
CA ARG A 20 -2.70 8.13 -9.37
C ARG A 20 -2.32 7.29 -10.59
N ASN A 21 -1.05 7.27 -10.96
CA ASN A 21 -0.58 6.43 -12.06
C ASN A 21 -0.74 4.94 -11.74
N VAL A 22 -0.43 4.54 -10.51
CA VAL A 22 -0.66 3.16 -10.07
C VAL A 22 -2.15 2.83 -10.15
N ALA A 23 -3.01 3.74 -9.71
CA ALA A 23 -4.45 3.53 -9.78
C ALA A 23 -4.92 3.28 -11.22
N GLN A 24 -4.37 4.01 -12.20
CA GLN A 24 -4.70 3.79 -13.59
C GLN A 24 -4.25 2.42 -14.11
N ARG A 25 -3.09 1.95 -13.66
CA ARG A 25 -2.61 0.61 -14.01
C ARG A 25 -3.51 -0.48 -13.45
N VAL A 26 -3.94 -0.31 -12.20
CA VAL A 26 -4.86 -1.25 -11.56
C VAL A 26 -6.19 -1.23 -12.31
N LYS A 27 -6.69 -0.06 -12.66
CA LYS A 27 -7.95 0.08 -13.39
C LYS A 27 -7.90 -0.65 -14.72
N THR A 28 -6.79 -0.59 -15.43
CA THR A 28 -6.62 -1.30 -16.71
C THR A 28 -6.88 -2.78 -16.55
N GLU A 29 -6.34 -3.39 -15.50
CA GLU A 29 -6.54 -4.81 -15.26
C GLU A 29 -7.96 -5.14 -14.81
N VAL A 30 -8.54 -4.28 -13.98
CA VAL A 30 -9.93 -4.47 -13.53
C VAL A 30 -10.89 -4.35 -14.72
N ASP A 31 -10.68 -3.36 -15.58
CA ASP A 31 -11.53 -3.16 -16.76
C ASP A 31 -11.39 -4.32 -17.76
N ALA A 32 -10.26 -5.01 -17.75
CA ALA A 32 -10.08 -6.22 -18.55
C ALA A 32 -10.80 -7.44 -17.99
N GLY A 33 -11.48 -7.30 -16.84
CA GLY A 33 -12.27 -8.37 -16.25
C GLY A 33 -11.53 -9.21 -15.22
N HIS A 34 -10.37 -8.76 -14.76
CA HIS A 34 -9.58 -9.50 -13.78
C HIS A 34 -9.91 -9.10 -12.35
N GLU A 35 -9.72 -10.04 -11.42
CA GLU A 35 -9.67 -9.73 -10.01
C GLU A 35 -8.25 -9.29 -9.67
N VAL A 36 -8.11 -8.16 -9.01
CA VAL A 36 -6.80 -7.59 -8.73
C VAL A 36 -6.61 -7.41 -7.22
N ALA A 37 -5.52 -7.94 -6.71
CA ALA A 37 -5.03 -7.65 -5.38
C ALA A 37 -3.78 -6.80 -5.54
N VAL A 38 -3.69 -5.69 -4.81
CA VAL A 38 -2.57 -4.77 -4.93
C VAL A 38 -1.82 -4.70 -3.60
N VAL A 39 -0.52 -4.85 -3.68
CA VAL A 39 0.38 -4.71 -2.54
C VAL A 39 1.28 -3.51 -2.80
N VAL A 40 1.32 -2.57 -1.88
CA VAL A 40 2.17 -1.39 -2.00
C VAL A 40 3.07 -1.25 -0.79
N SER A 41 4.26 -0.72 -1.02
CA SER A 41 5.17 -0.31 0.06
C SER A 41 4.81 1.10 0.53
N ALA A 42 5.39 1.51 1.67
CA ALA A 42 5.32 2.89 2.08
C ALA A 42 5.93 3.81 1.02
N MET A 43 5.47 5.03 0.95
CA MET A 43 6.07 6.07 0.11
C MET A 43 7.53 6.25 0.54
N SER A 44 8.46 6.29 -0.41
CA SER A 44 9.89 6.24 -0.09
C SER A 44 10.34 7.33 0.89
N GLY A 45 9.86 8.56 0.72
CA GLY A 45 10.18 9.65 1.64
C GLY A 45 9.61 9.44 3.04
N THR A 46 8.45 8.85 3.12
CA THR A 46 7.79 8.55 4.40
C THR A 46 8.59 7.53 5.19
N THR A 47 9.07 6.47 4.54
CA THR A 47 9.89 5.46 5.20
C THR A 47 11.15 6.09 5.79
N ASN A 48 11.82 6.94 5.03
CA ASN A 48 13.03 7.62 5.51
C ASN A 48 12.74 8.49 6.73
N GLN A 49 11.63 9.19 6.73
CA GLN A 49 11.23 10.05 7.84
C GLN A 49 10.94 9.23 9.10
N LEU A 50 10.24 8.10 8.95
CA LEU A 50 9.92 7.24 10.10
C LEU A 50 11.19 6.63 10.70
N VAL A 51 12.11 6.18 9.87
CA VAL A 51 13.39 5.63 10.33
C VAL A 51 14.20 6.71 11.06
N SER A 52 14.22 7.92 10.53
CA SER A 52 14.92 9.04 11.15
C SER A 52 14.36 9.34 12.54
N TRP A 53 13.06 9.40 12.68
CA TRP A 53 12.43 9.64 13.98
C TRP A 53 12.79 8.57 15.00
N ALA A 54 12.71 7.31 14.60
CA ALA A 54 13.04 6.21 15.51
C ALA A 54 14.50 6.30 15.96
N SER A 55 15.41 6.64 15.06
CA SER A 55 16.85 6.77 15.37
C SER A 55 17.12 7.94 16.30
N GLU A 56 16.37 9.04 16.18
CA GLU A 56 16.55 10.20 17.04
C GLU A 56 16.12 9.92 18.48
N ILE A 57 15.10 9.10 18.66
CA ILE A 57 14.64 8.76 20.02
C ILE A 57 15.61 7.84 20.72
N GLY A 58 16.16 6.88 20.02
CA GLY A 58 17.14 5.99 20.63
C GLY A 58 17.89 5.17 19.60
N PRO A 59 19.18 4.91 19.88
CA PRO A 59 20.02 4.16 18.95
C PRO A 59 19.72 2.66 18.93
N LEU A 60 19.02 2.17 19.94
CA LEU A 60 18.73 0.75 20.09
C LEU A 60 17.21 0.58 19.99
N HIS A 61 16.79 -0.24 19.06
CA HIS A 61 15.37 -0.44 18.79
C HIS A 61 14.94 -1.86 19.13
N ASP A 62 13.78 -1.97 19.68
CA ASP A 62 13.03 -3.21 19.66
C ASP A 62 12.52 -3.38 18.23
N ALA A 63 12.85 -4.50 17.58
CA ALA A 63 12.49 -4.74 16.20
C ALA A 63 10.97 -4.69 15.98
N ARG A 64 10.21 -5.14 16.98
CA ARG A 64 8.77 -5.15 16.94
C ARG A 64 8.18 -3.74 16.92
N GLU A 65 8.72 -2.85 17.77
CA GLU A 65 8.29 -1.46 17.80
C GLU A 65 8.71 -0.72 16.55
N TYR A 66 9.90 -1.00 16.04
CA TYR A 66 10.36 -0.44 14.79
C TYR A 66 9.43 -0.84 13.64
N ASP A 67 9.06 -2.11 13.56
CA ASP A 67 8.15 -2.60 12.52
C ASP A 67 6.76 -1.95 12.65
N THR A 68 6.31 -1.71 13.86
CA THR A 68 5.04 -1.02 14.11
C THR A 68 5.05 0.38 13.50
N ILE A 69 6.14 1.11 13.69
CA ILE A 69 6.28 2.46 13.13
C ILE A 69 6.31 2.41 11.61
N VAL A 70 7.13 1.54 11.04
CA VAL A 70 7.28 1.44 9.58
C VAL A 70 5.98 1.01 8.92
N ALA A 71 5.22 0.12 9.55
CA ALA A 71 3.95 -0.34 9.02
C ALA A 71 2.94 0.78 8.83
N THR A 72 3.00 1.85 9.63
CA THR A 72 2.08 2.99 9.46
C THR A 72 2.26 3.67 8.11
N GLY A 73 3.48 3.72 7.60
CA GLY A 73 3.74 4.27 6.27
C GLY A 73 3.09 3.47 5.16
N GLU A 74 3.11 2.15 5.29
CA GLU A 74 2.42 1.28 4.33
C GLU A 74 0.92 1.46 4.40
N GLN A 75 0.37 1.64 5.59
CA GLN A 75 -1.07 1.89 5.77
C GLN A 75 -1.51 3.19 5.10
N VAL A 76 -0.69 4.24 5.19
CA VAL A 76 -0.97 5.50 4.51
C VAL A 76 -1.01 5.30 3.00
N ALA A 77 -0.01 4.62 2.45
CA ALA A 77 0.06 4.40 0.99
C ALA A 77 -1.13 3.58 0.49
N VAL A 78 -1.50 2.52 1.21
CA VAL A 78 -2.65 1.69 0.84
C VAL A 78 -3.95 2.48 0.88
N GLY A 79 -4.15 3.29 1.92
CA GLY A 79 -5.34 4.12 2.05
C GLY A 79 -5.44 5.15 0.93
N LEU A 80 -4.34 5.82 0.60
CA LEU A 80 -4.32 6.80 -0.48
C LEU A 80 -4.61 6.16 -1.84
N LEU A 81 -4.05 4.98 -2.07
CA LEU A 81 -4.32 4.25 -3.31
C LEU A 81 -5.79 3.84 -3.40
N ALA A 82 -6.37 3.36 -2.30
CA ALA A 82 -7.79 2.99 -2.28
C ALA A 82 -8.68 4.20 -2.63
N ILE A 83 -8.37 5.36 -2.06
CA ILE A 83 -9.10 6.60 -2.38
C ILE A 83 -8.95 6.95 -3.85
N ALA A 84 -7.73 6.87 -4.39
CA ALA A 84 -7.48 7.17 -5.80
C ALA A 84 -8.27 6.24 -6.72
N LEU A 85 -8.34 4.96 -6.39
CA LEU A 85 -9.11 3.97 -7.15
C LEU A 85 -10.61 4.26 -7.09
N GLN A 86 -11.12 4.55 -5.90
CA GLN A 86 -12.53 4.90 -5.74
C GLN A 86 -12.89 6.14 -6.55
N ASN A 87 -11.98 7.09 -6.61
CA ASN A 87 -12.19 8.34 -7.34
C ASN A 87 -12.30 8.12 -8.86
N ILE A 88 -11.77 7.04 -9.39
CA ILE A 88 -11.87 6.71 -10.81
C ILE A 88 -12.85 5.58 -11.07
N GLY A 89 -13.72 5.30 -10.11
CA GLY A 89 -14.84 4.38 -10.29
C GLY A 89 -14.57 2.92 -9.96
N ILE A 90 -13.45 2.62 -9.34
CA ILE A 90 -13.13 1.24 -8.93
C ILE A 90 -13.58 1.05 -7.48
N ASP A 91 -14.28 -0.06 -7.23
CA ASP A 91 -14.73 -0.43 -5.89
C ASP A 91 -13.56 -1.07 -5.14
N ALA A 92 -12.73 -0.22 -4.56
CA ALA A 92 -11.50 -0.63 -3.89
C ALA A 92 -11.64 -0.49 -2.37
N ARG A 93 -10.97 -1.37 -1.65
CA ARG A 93 -10.87 -1.31 -0.19
C ARG A 93 -9.46 -1.63 0.24
N SER A 94 -8.96 -0.88 1.20
CA SER A 94 -7.68 -1.19 1.83
C SER A 94 -7.88 -2.21 2.94
N TRP A 95 -6.86 -3.04 3.16
CA TRP A 95 -6.85 -4.01 4.22
C TRP A 95 -5.55 -3.88 5.00
N LEU A 96 -5.66 -3.80 6.31
CA LEU A 96 -4.51 -3.93 7.19
C LEU A 96 -4.22 -5.41 7.39
N GLY A 97 -2.97 -5.76 7.67
CA GLY A 97 -2.58 -7.15 7.77
C GLY A 97 -3.45 -7.98 8.71
N TRP A 98 -3.86 -7.39 9.83
CA TRP A 98 -4.68 -8.08 10.82
C TRP A 98 -6.17 -8.10 10.46
N GLN A 99 -6.58 -7.37 9.42
CA GLN A 99 -7.97 -7.31 8.96
C GLN A 99 -8.25 -8.21 7.76
N ILE A 100 -7.21 -8.72 7.12
CA ILE A 100 -7.40 -9.51 5.91
C ILE A 100 -8.08 -10.82 6.29
N PRO A 101 -9.28 -11.09 5.77
CA PRO A 101 -9.94 -12.36 6.05
C PRO A 101 -9.21 -13.48 5.32
N ILE A 102 -9.11 -14.63 5.98
CA ILE A 102 -8.62 -15.83 5.34
C ILE A 102 -9.82 -16.50 4.70
N ARG A 103 -9.78 -16.62 3.38
CA ARG A 103 -10.87 -17.23 2.65
C ARG A 103 -10.40 -18.49 1.98
N SER A 104 -11.14 -19.53 2.21
CA SER A 104 -10.88 -20.81 1.57
C SER A 104 -11.96 -21.19 0.60
N ASP A 105 -13.01 -20.43 0.54
CA ASP A 105 -14.23 -20.79 -0.17
C ASP A 105 -14.38 -20.08 -1.49
N ASN A 106 -13.43 -19.34 -1.86
CA ASN A 106 -13.63 -18.60 -3.05
C ASN A 106 -13.41 -19.25 -4.26
#